data_bcf70c38ab9bf2de032d70e2eaa85cac
#
_entry.id   bcf70c38ab9bf2de032d70e2eaa85cac
#
_cell.length_a   1.000
_cell.length_b   1.000
_cell.length_c   1.000
_cell.angle_alpha   90.00
_cell.angle_beta   90.00
_cell.angle_gamma   90.00
#
_symmetry.space_group_name_H-M   'P 1'
#
loop_
_entity.id
_entity.type
_entity.pdbx_description
1 polymer ?
#
loop_
_entity_poly.entity_id
_entity_poly.type
_entity_poly.pdbx_seq_one_letter_code
_entity_poly.pdbx_strand_id
1 'polypeptide(L)'
;MPIHTLAEAISHYGREAYLLTVAKSGPHTSNVTVELRGGCIGCNVGASAAKNIAREPNVSLFWPPTEPGGYALIVNGTATSEHQLTGTTMAEIILTKSVLHRPGPKPDDSDGPCASDCRRLTQ
;
A
#
# COMPACT_ATOMS: atom_id res chain seq x y z
N MET A 1 -3.63 -20.19 -2.92
CA MET A 1 -3.13 -19.96 -1.56
C MET A 1 -4.07 -19.02 -0.82
N PRO A 2 -4.61 -19.43 0.32
CA PRO A 2 -5.53 -18.57 1.04
C PRO A 2 -4.78 -17.46 1.77
N ILE A 3 -4.96 -16.24 1.30
CA ILE A 3 -4.42 -15.04 1.94
C ILE A 3 -5.60 -14.26 2.52
N HIS A 4 -5.63 -14.13 3.84
CA HIS A 4 -6.73 -13.46 4.55
C HIS A 4 -6.27 -12.23 5.32
N THR A 5 -5.00 -12.14 5.67
CA THR A 5 -4.46 -11.03 6.46
C THR A 5 -3.40 -10.28 5.68
N LEU A 6 -3.17 -9.03 6.07
CA LEU A 6 -2.11 -8.23 5.44
C LEU A 6 -0.72 -8.83 5.69
N ALA A 7 -0.49 -9.38 6.87
CA ALA A 7 0.80 -10.03 7.17
C ALA A 7 1.06 -11.20 6.21
N GLU A 8 0.06 -12.02 5.94
CA GLU A 8 0.15 -13.11 4.98
C GLU A 8 0.41 -12.59 3.57
N ALA A 9 -0.27 -11.52 3.19
CA ALA A 9 -0.10 -10.91 1.88
C ALA A 9 1.34 -10.38 1.70
N ILE A 10 1.86 -9.65 2.68
CA ILE A 10 3.22 -9.12 2.59
C ILE A 10 4.24 -10.26 2.56
N SER A 11 4.03 -11.34 3.30
CA SER A 11 4.88 -12.53 3.21
C SER A 11 4.92 -13.09 1.80
N HIS A 12 3.79 -13.09 1.11
CA HIS A 12 3.68 -13.62 -0.25
C HIS A 12 4.27 -12.67 -1.30
N TYR A 13 3.93 -11.37 -1.22
CA TYR A 13 4.33 -10.37 -2.22
C TYR A 13 5.74 -9.82 -1.99
N GLY A 14 6.25 -9.90 -0.76
CA GLY A 14 7.54 -9.35 -0.41
C GLY A 14 7.43 -7.95 0.18
N ARG A 15 8.59 -7.41 0.59
CA ARG A 15 8.65 -6.12 1.29
C ARG A 15 8.85 -4.94 0.34
N GLU A 16 9.13 -5.19 -0.94
CA GLU A 16 9.32 -4.15 -1.93
C GLU A 16 7.97 -3.73 -2.50
N ALA A 17 7.66 -2.44 -2.40
CA ALA A 17 6.37 -1.90 -2.85
C ALA A 17 6.56 -0.55 -3.52
N TYR A 18 5.55 -0.11 -4.23
CA TYR A 18 5.48 1.25 -4.76
C TYR A 18 4.65 2.09 -3.80
N LEU A 19 5.21 3.23 -3.41
CA LEU A 19 4.50 4.21 -2.58
C LEU A 19 3.97 5.31 -3.48
N LEU A 20 2.66 5.54 -3.43
CA LEU A 20 1.98 6.58 -4.18
C LEU A 20 1.61 7.70 -3.22
N THR A 21 2.11 8.89 -3.52
CA THR A 21 1.81 10.12 -2.76
C THR A 21 1.26 11.16 -3.72
N VAL A 22 0.75 12.26 -3.19
CA VAL A 22 0.13 13.30 -4.01
C VAL A 22 1.00 14.54 -4.03
N ALA A 23 1.64 14.79 -5.18
CA ALA A 23 2.39 16.02 -5.42
C ALA A 23 1.46 17.12 -5.93
N LYS A 24 1.93 18.36 -5.95
CA LYS A 24 1.14 19.48 -6.50
C LYS A 24 0.81 19.28 -7.97
N SER A 25 1.72 18.64 -8.71
CA SER A 25 1.54 18.38 -10.15
C SER A 25 0.78 17.08 -10.45
N GLY A 26 0.44 16.29 -9.44
CA GLY A 26 -0.27 15.03 -9.62
C GLY A 26 0.30 13.91 -8.77
N PRO A 27 -0.11 12.67 -9.01
CA PRO A 27 0.40 11.53 -8.26
C PRO A 27 1.90 11.33 -8.46
N HIS A 28 2.57 10.88 -7.41
CA HIS A 28 4.00 10.62 -7.40
C HIS A 28 4.22 9.19 -6.93
N THR A 29 5.07 8.45 -7.61
CA THR A 29 5.35 7.05 -7.31
C THR A 29 6.83 6.86 -6.99
N SER A 30 7.12 6.15 -5.91
CA SER A 30 8.48 5.79 -5.54
C SER A 30 8.52 4.35 -5.04
N ASN A 31 9.71 3.75 -5.09
CA ASN A 31 9.92 2.39 -4.61
C ASN A 31 10.36 2.43 -3.15
N VAL A 32 9.76 1.59 -2.31
CA VAL A 32 10.07 1.55 -0.89
C VAL A 32 10.15 0.10 -0.40
N THR A 33 10.86 -0.09 0.71
CA THR A 33 10.88 -1.36 1.42
C THR A 33 10.07 -1.18 2.70
N VAL A 34 9.03 -1.99 2.86
CA VAL A 34 8.07 -1.83 3.96
C VAL A 34 8.36 -2.76 5.11
N GLU A 35 7.95 -2.34 6.31
CA GLU A 35 7.99 -3.15 7.51
C GLU A 35 6.64 -3.04 8.22
N LEU A 36 5.97 -4.17 8.40
CA LEU A 36 4.69 -4.20 9.10
C LEU A 36 4.93 -4.18 10.61
N ARG A 37 4.31 -3.22 11.29
CA ARG A 37 4.46 -3.01 12.73
C ARG A 37 3.09 -2.88 13.37
N GLY A 38 2.50 -4.02 13.73
CA GLY A 38 1.15 -4.02 14.27
C GLY A 38 0.15 -3.47 13.25
N GLY A 39 -0.56 -2.42 13.58
CA GLY A 39 -1.56 -1.81 12.70
C GLY A 39 -1.03 -0.78 11.74
N CYS A 40 0.29 -0.63 11.59
CA CYS A 40 0.88 0.34 10.68
C CYS A 40 2.05 -0.22 9.90
N ILE A 41 2.44 0.50 8.86
CA ILE A 41 3.59 0.14 8.02
C ILE A 41 4.62 1.26 8.09
N GLY A 42 5.88 0.89 8.35
CA GLY A 42 6.99 1.81 8.30
C GLY A 42 7.79 1.64 7.02
N CYS A 43 8.33 2.72 6.48
CA CYS A 43 9.26 2.67 5.36
C CYS A 43 10.11 3.95 5.29
N ASN A 44 11.30 3.82 4.71
CA ASN A 44 12.12 4.97 4.40
C ASN A 44 11.61 5.64 3.13
N VAL A 45 11.55 6.96 3.13
CA VAL A 45 11.06 7.72 1.98
C VAL A 45 12.08 8.78 1.57
N GLY A 46 12.06 9.14 0.29
CA GLY A 46 12.87 10.23 -0.23
C GLY A 46 12.29 11.61 0.08
N ALA A 47 13.02 12.65 -0.28
CA ALA A 47 12.64 14.03 0.00
C ALA A 47 11.32 14.43 -0.65
N SER A 48 11.09 14.02 -1.90
CA SER A 48 9.85 14.35 -2.62
C SER A 48 8.63 13.71 -1.97
N ALA A 49 8.73 12.43 -1.64
CA ALA A 49 7.65 11.72 -0.96
C ALA A 49 7.37 12.33 0.40
N ALA A 50 8.41 12.68 1.16
CA ALA A 50 8.24 13.31 2.48
C ALA A 50 7.51 14.65 2.39
N LYS A 51 7.84 15.48 1.39
CA LYS A 51 7.15 16.76 1.17
C LYS A 51 5.69 16.53 0.80
N ASN A 52 5.41 15.54 -0.05
CA ASN A 52 4.05 15.21 -0.45
C ASN A 52 3.22 14.75 0.73
N ILE A 53 3.78 13.90 1.59
CA ILE A 53 3.10 13.40 2.79
C ILE A 53 2.76 14.54 3.76
N ALA A 54 3.68 15.49 3.94
CA ALA A 54 3.46 16.63 4.82
C ALA A 54 2.29 17.50 4.35
N ARG A 55 2.10 17.62 3.04
CA ARG A 55 1.03 18.42 2.44
C ARG A 55 -0.27 17.65 2.29
N GLU A 56 -0.19 16.37 1.88
CA GLU A 56 -1.34 15.50 1.68
C GLU A 56 -1.00 14.11 2.23
N PRO A 57 -1.52 13.75 3.42
CA PRO A 57 -1.10 12.53 4.09
C PRO A 57 -1.73 11.25 3.56
N ASN A 58 -2.74 11.32 2.71
CA ASN A 58 -3.33 10.11 2.13
C ASN A 58 -2.40 9.49 1.11
N VAL A 59 -2.10 8.20 1.30
CA VAL A 59 -1.14 7.47 0.47
C VAL A 59 -1.67 6.09 0.13
N SER A 60 -1.03 5.47 -0.87
CA SER A 60 -1.27 4.07 -1.21
C SER A 60 0.06 3.36 -1.35
N LEU A 61 0.05 2.08 -1.00
CA LEU A 61 1.13 1.15 -1.31
C LEU A 61 0.60 0.15 -2.32
N PHE A 62 1.41 -0.17 -3.31
CA PHE A 62 1.01 -1.05 -4.39
C PHE A 62 2.06 -2.12 -4.64
N TRP A 63 1.60 -3.37 -4.68
CA TRP A 63 2.40 -4.52 -5.10
C TRP A 63 1.77 -5.10 -6.36
N PRO A 64 2.49 -5.10 -7.49
CA PRO A 64 1.97 -5.72 -8.71
C PRO A 64 1.70 -7.20 -8.53
N PRO A 65 0.85 -7.81 -9.37
CA PRO A 65 0.67 -9.25 -9.35
C PRO A 65 2.01 -9.98 -9.51
N THR A 66 2.16 -11.10 -8.82
CA THR A 66 3.35 -11.93 -8.93
C THR A 66 3.34 -12.80 -10.20
N GLU A 67 2.17 -12.90 -10.83
CA GLU A 67 2.00 -13.66 -12.08
C GLU A 67 0.93 -13.00 -12.93
N PRO A 68 0.94 -13.20 -14.26
CA PRO A 68 -0.09 -12.65 -15.15
C PRO A 68 -1.48 -13.14 -14.74
N GLY A 69 -2.44 -12.23 -14.69
CA GLY A 69 -3.81 -12.54 -14.28
C GLY A 69 -4.02 -12.68 -12.77
N GLY A 70 -2.97 -12.53 -11.98
CA GLY A 70 -3.05 -12.62 -10.53
C GLY A 70 -3.57 -11.34 -9.88
N TYR A 71 -3.70 -11.38 -8.56
CA TYR A 71 -4.12 -10.23 -7.77
C TYR A 71 -2.95 -9.27 -7.52
N ALA A 72 -3.23 -7.98 -7.64
CA ALA A 72 -2.37 -6.94 -7.07
C ALA A 72 -2.75 -6.74 -5.61
N LEU A 73 -1.78 -6.31 -4.79
CA LEU A 73 -2.05 -5.93 -3.41
C LEU A 73 -2.04 -4.41 -3.33
N ILE A 74 -3.12 -3.84 -2.80
CA ILE A 74 -3.26 -2.39 -2.63
C ILE A 74 -3.57 -2.09 -1.17
N VAL A 75 -2.78 -1.21 -0.59
CA VAL A 75 -2.96 -0.78 0.80
C VAL A 75 -3.09 0.73 0.82
N ASN A 76 -4.17 1.23 1.39
CA ASN A 76 -4.38 2.66 1.57
C ASN A 76 -4.17 3.02 3.03
N GLY A 77 -3.70 4.22 3.27
CA GLY A 77 -3.49 4.69 4.63
C GLY A 77 -3.21 6.17 4.72
N THR A 78 -2.98 6.61 5.94
CA THR A 78 -2.62 7.99 6.26
C THR A 78 -1.20 7.99 6.82
N ALA A 79 -0.32 8.78 6.20
CA ALA A 79 1.09 8.76 6.52
C ALA A 79 1.53 10.01 7.29
N THR A 80 2.50 9.81 8.19
CA THR A 80 3.30 10.87 8.77
C THR A 80 4.76 10.55 8.48
N SER A 81 5.61 11.56 8.42
CA SER A 81 7.03 11.34 8.21
C SER A 81 7.85 12.07 9.25
N GLU A 82 9.01 11.50 9.56
CA GLU A 82 9.93 12.07 10.54
C GLU A 82 11.35 11.89 10.05
N HIS A 83 12.11 12.98 10.06
CA HIS A 83 13.52 12.95 9.68
C HIS A 83 14.34 12.40 10.86
N GLN A 84 15.10 11.34 10.59
CA GLN A 84 15.90 10.66 11.61
C GLN A 84 17.28 11.29 11.73
N LEU A 85 17.90 11.12 12.90
CA LEU A 85 19.26 11.58 13.15
C LEU A 85 20.29 10.92 12.22
N THR A 86 19.94 9.75 11.69
CA THR A 86 20.78 9.03 10.73
C THR A 86 20.81 9.65 9.33
N GLY A 87 19.99 10.68 9.08
CA GLY A 87 19.89 11.32 7.76
C GLY A 87 18.78 10.76 6.89
N THR A 88 18.07 9.71 7.33
CA THR A 88 16.95 9.14 6.58
C THR A 88 15.64 9.72 7.08
N THR A 89 14.62 9.68 6.23
CA THR A 89 13.26 10.06 6.61
C THR A 89 12.39 8.81 6.65
N MET A 90 11.76 8.58 7.79
CA MET A 90 10.85 7.46 7.99
C MET A 90 9.42 7.93 7.82
N ALA A 91 8.64 7.18 7.06
CA ALA A 91 7.20 7.36 7.02
C ALA A 91 6.54 6.25 7.82
N GLU A 92 5.49 6.60 8.53
CA GLU A 92 4.64 5.65 9.22
C GLU A 92 3.24 5.78 8.65
N ILE A 93 2.68 4.67 8.17
CA ILE A 93 1.39 4.63 7.49
C ILE A 93 0.40 3.89 8.37
N ILE A 94 -0.62 4.61 8.81
CA ILE A 94 -1.74 4.02 9.54
C ILE A 94 -2.72 3.49 8.52
N LEU A 95 -2.99 2.19 8.56
CA LEU A 95 -3.76 1.50 7.53
C LEU A 95 -5.25 1.81 7.61
N THR A 96 -5.85 2.11 6.48
CA THR A 96 -7.30 2.33 6.38
C THR A 96 -7.98 1.24 5.58
N LYS A 97 -7.28 0.63 4.60
CA LYS A 97 -7.85 -0.39 3.74
C LYS A 97 -6.76 -1.23 3.10
N SER A 98 -6.97 -2.53 3.03
CA SER A 98 -6.06 -3.47 2.34
C SER A 98 -6.89 -4.40 1.49
N VAL A 99 -6.59 -4.50 0.19
CA VAL A 99 -7.33 -5.35 -0.73
C VAL A 99 -6.41 -6.09 -1.69
N LEU A 100 -6.85 -7.28 -2.07
CA LEU A 100 -6.33 -7.98 -3.24
C LEU A 100 -7.27 -7.64 -4.39
N HIS A 101 -6.71 -7.19 -5.50
CA HIS A 101 -7.48 -6.70 -6.63
C HIS A 101 -6.97 -7.28 -7.95
N ARG A 102 -7.89 -7.67 -8.82
CA ARG A 102 -7.57 -7.98 -10.22
C ARG A 102 -8.71 -7.52 -11.11
N PRO A 103 -8.43 -7.15 -12.37
CA PRO A 103 -9.48 -6.83 -13.34
C PRO A 103 -10.32 -8.06 -13.65
N GLY A 104 -11.59 -7.85 -13.95
CA GLY A 104 -12.46 -8.91 -14.39
C GLY A 104 -13.80 -8.87 -13.68
N PRO A 105 -14.73 -9.73 -14.11
CA PRO A 105 -16.05 -9.76 -13.50
C PRO A 105 -15.96 -10.28 -12.07
N LYS A 106 -16.81 -9.72 -11.24
CA LYS A 106 -16.96 -10.11 -9.86
C LYS A 106 -17.56 -11.51 -9.78
N PRO A 107 -17.09 -12.40 -8.88
CA PRO A 107 -17.75 -13.68 -8.67
C PRO A 107 -19.21 -13.50 -8.27
N ASP A 108 -20.07 -14.44 -8.68
CA ASP A 108 -21.53 -14.35 -8.47
C ASP A 108 -21.93 -14.22 -7.00
N ASP A 109 -21.16 -14.80 -6.09
CA ASP A 109 -21.44 -14.79 -4.66
C ASP A 109 -20.81 -13.62 -3.92
N SER A 110 -20.21 -12.68 -4.64
CA SER A 110 -19.51 -11.58 -4.02
C SER A 110 -20.41 -10.34 -3.94
N ASP A 111 -20.34 -9.66 -2.80
CA ASP A 111 -21.10 -8.45 -2.52
C ASP A 111 -20.23 -7.21 -2.60
N GLY A 112 -20.87 -6.06 -2.70
CA GLY A 112 -20.22 -4.77 -2.63
C GLY A 112 -20.25 -4.00 -3.94
N PRO A 113 -19.84 -2.73 -3.91
CA PRO A 113 -19.96 -1.83 -5.06
C PRO A 113 -18.89 -2.00 -6.13
N CYS A 114 -17.85 -2.77 -5.85
CA CYS A 114 -16.71 -2.90 -6.77
C CYS A 114 -17.10 -3.73 -8.00
N ALA A 115 -16.83 -3.21 -9.20
CA ALA A 115 -17.10 -3.91 -10.44
C ALA A 115 -16.01 -4.91 -10.82
N SER A 116 -14.89 -4.91 -10.10
CA SER A 116 -13.77 -5.83 -10.31
C SER A 116 -13.72 -6.87 -9.20
N ASP A 117 -12.88 -7.88 -9.38
CA ASP A 117 -12.66 -8.90 -8.35
C ASP A 117 -11.76 -8.32 -7.25
N CYS A 118 -12.38 -7.90 -6.16
CA CYS A 118 -11.69 -7.32 -5.01
C CYS A 118 -11.92 -8.18 -3.77
N ARG A 119 -10.83 -8.47 -3.05
CA ARG A 119 -10.89 -9.22 -1.80
C ARG A 119 -10.28 -8.40 -0.68
N ARG A 120 -11.10 -8.04 0.29
CA ARG A 120 -10.65 -7.25 1.42
C ARG A 120 -9.85 -8.11 2.39
N LEU A 121 -8.73 -7.56 2.88
CA LEU A 121 -7.88 -8.23 3.84
C LEU A 121 -8.10 -7.65 5.23
N THR A 122 -7.93 -8.50 6.25
CA THR A 122 -7.88 -8.06 7.63
C THR A 122 -6.45 -7.67 7.98
N GLN A 123 -6.32 -6.77 8.91
CA GLN A 123 -5.02 -6.28 9.37
C GLN A 123 -4.42 -7.17 10.47
#